data_368032404936e3d3ab065400b567b0b4
#
_entry.id   368032404936e3d3ab065400b567b0b4
#
_cell.length_a   1.000
_cell.length_b   1.000
_cell.length_c   1.000
_cell.angle_alpha   90.00
_cell.angle_beta   90.00
_cell.angle_gamma   90.00
#
_symmetry.space_group_name_H-M   'P 1'
#
loop_
_entity.id
_entity.type
_entity.pdbx_description
1 polymer ?
#
loop_
_entity_poly.entity_id
_entity_poly.type
_entity_poly.pdbx_seq_one_letter_code
_entity_poly.pdbx_strand_id
1 'polypeptide(L)'
;QPMAEYLGLESDYAIEVGLTPNRMDAMSHYGVARDLRASLLRDGRDVMWTEPTTADLSGISGGATELEVENSAACPQYGALKITGVVGSQPSAEPIQQRLKAIGLNPINALVDATNYAMHALGHPLHCFDASVVCGSIVVRHAHAGETLTTLDGTPRSLHPDDQVIANATEVMCLAGVYGGQTSGVSASTTSVVVESAWFDPVVTRAMARRHGLHTDASFRYERGVDPAMGLAALELFWTLIEAQFPDARIEGLDWARSNDSRFVAPTLLVSMDRIGRLLGERLSDDVCEGILESLDIDVIAQKDDHWTLGLPVYRWDVRREADVAEELLRIWGFNNLAEPEGLRVRSQPEPRRNPESLRRVAADYLVAQGLNEVMNLSLTRAAWFAEHPSIPAEEIVHVLNPLSQDLGVMRPTLLYSGLETISYNLKRQEDRLAIFEFGRRYGQTPEGRYESGELGIWLCGTYPDAHFSRPNTTASFGVLKGLVTGLLQRLGISYTERPGGDVAGFWSGRLDLVGSNG
;
A
#
# COMPACT_ATOMS: atom_id res chain seq x y z
N GLN A 1 -8.53 -35.43 27.44
CA GLN A 1 -8.77 -35.34 25.99
C GLN A 1 -8.52 -33.88 25.57
N PRO A 2 -7.74 -33.61 24.51
CA PRO A 2 -7.56 -32.26 23.97
C PRO A 2 -8.91 -31.66 23.56
N MET A 3 -9.09 -30.34 23.71
CA MET A 3 -10.37 -29.67 23.44
C MET A 3 -10.79 -29.81 21.98
N ALA A 4 -9.84 -29.75 21.05
CA ALA A 4 -10.11 -29.94 19.63
C ALA A 4 -10.68 -31.33 19.32
N GLU A 5 -10.11 -32.38 19.93
CA GLU A 5 -10.58 -33.76 19.79
C GLU A 5 -11.98 -33.95 20.42
N TYR A 6 -12.24 -33.31 21.58
CA TYR A 6 -13.55 -33.32 22.24
C TYR A 6 -14.63 -32.63 21.38
N LEU A 7 -14.28 -31.55 20.71
CA LEU A 7 -15.18 -30.79 19.84
C LEU A 7 -15.24 -31.31 18.40
N GLY A 8 -14.47 -32.36 18.06
CA GLY A 8 -14.40 -32.90 16.72
C GLY A 8 -13.82 -31.91 15.68
N LEU A 9 -12.96 -30.98 16.13
CA LEU A 9 -12.33 -29.99 15.26
C LEU A 9 -11.12 -30.63 14.55
N GLU A 10 -11.08 -30.51 13.24
CA GLU A 10 -9.91 -30.84 12.45
C GLU A 10 -8.86 -29.73 12.60
N SER A 11 -7.58 -30.12 12.68
CA SER A 11 -6.48 -29.17 12.67
C SER A 11 -6.19 -28.75 11.24
N ASP A 12 -6.13 -27.43 10.99
CA ASP A 12 -5.76 -26.86 9.71
C ASP A 12 -4.78 -25.71 9.92
N TYR A 13 -4.11 -25.29 8.85
CA TYR A 13 -3.17 -24.18 8.86
C TYR A 13 -3.67 -23.06 7.95
N ALA A 14 -3.94 -21.89 8.51
CA ALA A 14 -4.15 -20.67 7.75
C ALA A 14 -2.78 -19.97 7.57
N ILE A 15 -2.36 -19.79 6.32
CA ILE A 15 -1.13 -19.10 5.96
C ILE A 15 -1.51 -17.72 5.42
N GLU A 16 -1.17 -16.68 6.19
CA GLU A 16 -1.33 -15.31 5.73
C GLU A 16 -0.16 -14.93 4.83
N VAL A 17 -0.46 -14.57 3.58
CA VAL A 17 0.53 -14.16 2.59
C VAL A 17 0.41 -12.67 2.33
N GLY A 18 1.42 -11.91 2.74
CA GLY A 18 1.52 -10.47 2.45
C GLY A 18 1.92 -10.21 1.01
N LEU A 19 0.97 -9.77 0.19
CA LEU A 19 1.22 -9.46 -1.22
C LEU A 19 1.54 -7.98 -1.42
N THR A 20 2.57 -7.71 -2.21
CA THR A 20 2.84 -6.36 -2.69
C THR A 20 1.79 -5.92 -3.71
N PRO A 21 1.48 -4.60 -3.84
CA PRO A 21 0.41 -4.13 -4.72
C PRO A 21 0.58 -4.45 -6.21
N ASN A 22 1.81 -4.75 -6.67
CA ASN A 22 2.10 -5.13 -8.05
C ASN A 22 1.75 -6.61 -8.34
N ARG A 23 1.63 -7.47 -7.33
CA ARG A 23 1.37 -8.90 -7.48
C ARG A 23 -0.13 -9.21 -7.44
N MET A 24 -0.90 -8.54 -8.30
CA MET A 24 -2.34 -8.78 -8.45
C MET A 24 -2.66 -10.22 -8.91
N ASP A 25 -1.77 -10.82 -9.66
CA ASP A 25 -1.83 -12.20 -10.15
C ASP A 25 -1.89 -13.23 -9.03
N ALA A 26 -1.28 -12.92 -7.87
CA ALA A 26 -1.20 -13.81 -6.72
C ALA A 26 -2.32 -13.60 -5.68
N MET A 27 -3.35 -12.77 -5.96
CA MET A 27 -4.47 -12.52 -5.04
C MET A 27 -5.52 -13.63 -5.04
N SER A 28 -5.09 -14.88 -5.23
CA SER A 28 -5.94 -16.08 -5.26
C SER A 28 -5.12 -17.32 -4.95
N HIS A 29 -5.80 -18.43 -4.62
CA HIS A 29 -5.16 -19.71 -4.47
C HIS A 29 -4.49 -20.17 -5.78
N TYR A 30 -5.16 -19.95 -6.91
CA TYR A 30 -4.63 -20.29 -8.24
C TYR A 30 -3.34 -19.50 -8.54
N GLY A 31 -3.33 -18.20 -8.26
CA GLY A 31 -2.16 -17.36 -8.50
C GLY A 31 -0.96 -17.71 -7.62
N VAL A 32 -1.21 -18.01 -6.32
CA VAL A 32 -0.16 -18.51 -5.41
C VAL A 32 0.34 -19.87 -5.86
N ALA A 33 -0.54 -20.76 -6.34
CA ALA A 33 -0.17 -22.07 -6.85
C ALA A 33 0.76 -21.97 -8.07
N ARG A 34 0.54 -21.00 -8.99
CA ARG A 34 1.44 -20.74 -10.14
C ARG A 34 2.87 -20.42 -9.67
N ASP A 35 3.01 -19.50 -8.71
CA ASP A 35 4.31 -19.13 -8.16
C ASP A 35 4.99 -20.30 -7.45
N LEU A 36 4.22 -21.05 -6.65
CA LEU A 36 4.73 -22.23 -5.97
C LEU A 36 5.20 -23.30 -6.97
N ARG A 37 4.42 -23.54 -8.04
CA ARG A 37 4.79 -24.45 -9.13
C ARG A 37 6.13 -24.06 -9.73
N ALA A 38 6.34 -22.78 -10.09
CA ALA A 38 7.58 -22.32 -10.67
C ALA A 38 8.78 -22.56 -9.73
N SER A 39 8.63 -22.31 -8.44
CA SER A 39 9.67 -22.58 -7.44
C SER A 39 9.98 -24.08 -7.29
N LEU A 40 8.96 -24.93 -7.26
CA LEU A 40 9.13 -26.38 -7.12
C LEU A 40 9.79 -27.01 -8.37
N LEU A 41 9.40 -26.58 -9.57
CA LEU A 41 10.01 -27.02 -10.83
C LEU A 41 11.50 -26.66 -10.88
N ARG A 42 11.83 -25.44 -10.47
CA ARG A 42 13.22 -25.00 -10.36
C ARG A 42 14.03 -25.87 -9.38
N ASP A 43 13.43 -26.33 -8.30
CA ASP A 43 14.07 -27.25 -7.34
C ASP A 43 14.15 -28.70 -7.86
N GLY A 44 13.75 -28.95 -9.11
CA GLY A 44 13.76 -30.27 -9.74
C GLY A 44 12.71 -31.22 -9.19
N ARG A 45 11.66 -30.70 -8.55
CA ARG A 45 10.54 -31.52 -8.05
C ARG A 45 9.57 -31.83 -9.19
N ASP A 46 9.05 -33.02 -9.17
CA ASP A 46 7.92 -33.39 -10.05
C ASP A 46 6.64 -32.75 -9.52
N VAL A 47 6.01 -31.92 -10.36
CA VAL A 47 4.81 -31.16 -10.00
C VAL A 47 3.66 -31.54 -10.90
N MET A 48 2.64 -32.15 -10.32
CA MET A 48 1.39 -32.38 -11.03
C MET A 48 0.54 -31.11 -10.96
N TRP A 49 0.26 -30.51 -12.11
CA TRP A 49 -0.63 -29.36 -12.24
C TRP A 49 -2.01 -29.82 -12.71
N THR A 50 -3.04 -29.41 -12.01
CA THR A 50 -4.43 -29.73 -12.36
C THR A 50 -5.26 -28.47 -12.37
N GLU A 51 -5.83 -28.14 -13.52
CA GLU A 51 -6.77 -27.03 -13.63
C GLU A 51 -8.04 -27.32 -12.82
N PRO A 52 -8.70 -26.29 -12.24
CA PRO A 52 -10.01 -26.45 -11.65
C PRO A 52 -10.98 -27.04 -12.67
N THR A 53 -11.73 -28.08 -12.28
CA THR A 53 -12.80 -28.63 -13.13
C THR A 53 -13.94 -27.62 -13.18
N THR A 54 -14.26 -27.11 -14.37
CA THR A 54 -15.34 -26.16 -14.61
C THR A 54 -16.23 -26.63 -15.75
N ALA A 55 -17.47 -26.17 -15.75
CA ALA A 55 -18.35 -26.32 -16.91
C ALA A 55 -17.88 -25.42 -18.05
N ASP A 56 -18.19 -25.77 -19.27
CA ASP A 56 -17.91 -24.93 -20.46
C ASP A 56 -19.13 -24.05 -20.78
N LEU A 57 -18.97 -22.75 -20.62
CA LEU A 57 -19.98 -21.74 -20.94
C LEU A 57 -19.73 -21.03 -22.27
N SER A 58 -18.66 -21.37 -23.01
CA SER A 58 -18.25 -20.68 -24.23
C SER A 58 -19.29 -20.76 -25.37
N GLY A 59 -20.14 -21.77 -25.36
CA GLY A 59 -21.23 -21.95 -26.33
C GLY A 59 -22.52 -21.19 -26.02
N ILE A 60 -22.63 -20.52 -24.86
CA ILE A 60 -23.82 -19.80 -24.45
C ILE A 60 -23.69 -18.33 -24.82
N SER A 61 -24.69 -17.76 -25.48
CA SER A 61 -24.72 -16.35 -25.85
C SER A 61 -26.11 -15.77 -25.85
N GLY A 62 -26.26 -14.54 -25.31
CA GLY A 62 -27.54 -13.82 -25.24
C GLY A 62 -28.51 -14.34 -24.20
N GLY A 63 -29.60 -13.63 -24.01
CA GLY A 63 -30.77 -14.06 -23.22
C GLY A 63 -30.67 -13.81 -21.70
N ALA A 64 -29.58 -13.31 -21.18
CA ALA A 64 -29.46 -13.00 -19.75
C ALA A 64 -30.20 -11.71 -19.38
N THR A 65 -29.84 -10.60 -20.01
CA THR A 65 -30.46 -9.30 -19.79
C THR A 65 -29.99 -8.31 -20.88
N GLU A 66 -30.72 -7.23 -21.10
CA GLU A 66 -30.18 -6.12 -21.89
C GLU A 66 -29.01 -5.49 -21.14
N LEU A 67 -27.87 -5.36 -21.80
CA LEU A 67 -26.62 -4.93 -21.19
C LEU A 67 -26.05 -3.71 -21.90
N GLU A 68 -25.88 -2.61 -21.16
CA GLU A 68 -25.28 -1.37 -21.68
C GLU A 68 -24.10 -0.95 -20.81
N VAL A 69 -22.99 -0.60 -21.45
CA VAL A 69 -21.80 -0.02 -20.79
C VAL A 69 -21.53 1.35 -21.40
N GLU A 70 -21.99 2.40 -20.72
CA GLU A 70 -21.80 3.79 -21.17
C GLU A 70 -20.34 4.24 -21.10
N ASN A 71 -19.60 3.80 -20.09
CA ASN A 71 -18.19 4.14 -19.88
C ASN A 71 -17.28 2.92 -20.08
N SER A 72 -17.00 2.59 -21.32
CA SER A 72 -16.11 1.47 -21.67
C SER A 72 -14.64 1.69 -21.25
N ALA A 73 -14.20 2.90 -20.95
CA ALA A 73 -12.86 3.16 -20.44
C ALA A 73 -12.72 2.71 -18.98
N ALA A 74 -13.76 2.89 -18.18
CA ALA A 74 -13.78 2.46 -16.79
C ALA A 74 -14.27 1.02 -16.59
N CYS A 75 -15.08 0.49 -17.54
CA CYS A 75 -15.54 -0.89 -17.56
C CYS A 75 -15.44 -1.45 -18.98
N PRO A 76 -14.26 -1.85 -19.46
CA PRO A 76 -14.09 -2.38 -20.82
C PRO A 76 -14.65 -3.79 -21.01
N GLN A 77 -14.97 -4.51 -19.92
CA GLN A 77 -15.57 -5.84 -19.98
C GLN A 77 -16.59 -6.00 -18.87
N TYR A 78 -17.79 -6.47 -19.24
CA TYR A 78 -18.86 -6.82 -18.33
C TYR A 78 -19.63 -8.03 -18.85
N GLY A 79 -19.77 -9.05 -18.01
CA GLY A 79 -20.55 -10.27 -18.28
C GLY A 79 -21.72 -10.38 -17.33
N ALA A 80 -22.85 -10.85 -17.84
CA ALA A 80 -24.07 -11.13 -17.08
C ALA A 80 -24.54 -12.56 -17.39
N LEU A 81 -24.53 -13.44 -16.38
CA LEU A 81 -25.01 -14.82 -16.48
C LEU A 81 -26.33 -14.95 -15.72
N LYS A 82 -27.43 -15.28 -16.42
CA LYS A 82 -28.73 -15.44 -15.81
C LYS A 82 -29.03 -16.92 -15.52
N ILE A 83 -29.41 -17.20 -14.27
CA ILE A 83 -29.68 -18.54 -13.76
C ILE A 83 -31.04 -18.52 -13.06
N THR A 84 -31.86 -19.54 -13.35
CA THR A 84 -33.15 -19.79 -12.69
C THR A 84 -33.14 -21.14 -11.97
N GLY A 85 -34.12 -21.39 -11.13
CA GLY A 85 -34.22 -22.64 -10.38
C GLY A 85 -33.30 -22.74 -9.16
N VAL A 86 -32.85 -21.62 -8.64
CA VAL A 86 -32.05 -21.53 -7.40
C VAL A 86 -32.91 -21.22 -6.19
N VAL A 87 -32.38 -21.40 -5.00
CA VAL A 87 -33.04 -21.11 -3.72
C VAL A 87 -32.13 -20.26 -2.86
N GLY A 88 -32.46 -18.98 -2.71
CA GLY A 88 -31.59 -17.98 -2.05
C GLY A 88 -31.33 -18.22 -0.56
N SER A 89 -32.21 -18.99 0.12
CA SER A 89 -32.02 -19.34 1.54
C SER A 89 -31.22 -20.63 1.75
N GLN A 90 -30.86 -21.37 0.68
CA GLN A 90 -30.18 -22.65 0.82
C GLN A 90 -28.70 -22.42 1.26
N PRO A 91 -28.24 -23.11 2.33
CA PRO A 91 -26.83 -23.05 2.69
C PRO A 91 -25.96 -23.75 1.65
N SER A 92 -24.71 -23.32 1.51
CA SER A 92 -23.75 -24.01 0.64
C SER A 92 -23.38 -25.40 1.17
N ALA A 93 -22.84 -26.25 0.28
CA ALA A 93 -22.38 -27.58 0.64
C ALA A 93 -21.26 -27.50 1.69
N GLU A 94 -21.23 -28.47 2.61
CA GLU A 94 -20.31 -28.49 3.74
C GLU A 94 -18.81 -28.28 3.35
N PRO A 95 -18.28 -28.91 2.27
CA PRO A 95 -16.90 -28.68 1.86
C PRO A 95 -16.60 -27.23 1.47
N ILE A 96 -17.58 -26.50 0.89
CA ILE A 96 -17.44 -25.08 0.55
C ILE A 96 -17.41 -24.26 1.82
N GLN A 97 -18.33 -24.51 2.76
CA GLN A 97 -18.38 -23.83 4.04
C GLN A 97 -17.07 -23.99 4.83
N GLN A 98 -16.53 -25.20 4.88
CA GLN A 98 -15.27 -25.49 5.58
C GLN A 98 -14.11 -24.70 4.98
N ARG A 99 -13.97 -24.68 3.65
CA ARG A 99 -12.92 -23.92 2.96
C ARG A 99 -13.04 -22.42 3.18
N LEU A 100 -14.27 -21.86 3.15
CA LEU A 100 -14.48 -20.43 3.44
C LEU A 100 -14.16 -20.11 4.90
N LYS A 101 -14.57 -20.95 5.85
CA LYS A 101 -14.24 -20.80 7.28
C LYS A 101 -12.72 -20.87 7.52
N ALA A 102 -12.01 -21.73 6.80
CA ALA A 102 -10.55 -21.87 6.92
C ALA A 102 -9.79 -20.58 6.56
N ILE A 103 -10.35 -19.76 5.65
CA ILE A 103 -9.79 -18.45 5.30
C ILE A 103 -10.44 -17.28 6.06
N GLY A 104 -11.22 -17.57 7.11
CA GLY A 104 -11.84 -16.57 7.99
C GLY A 104 -13.16 -15.97 7.49
N LEU A 105 -13.77 -16.52 6.43
CA LEU A 105 -15.07 -16.07 5.92
C LEU A 105 -16.22 -16.83 6.59
N ASN A 106 -17.29 -16.11 6.91
CA ASN A 106 -18.52 -16.74 7.40
C ASN A 106 -19.42 -17.10 6.21
N PRO A 107 -19.80 -18.39 6.04
CA PRO A 107 -20.77 -18.79 5.04
C PRO A 107 -22.13 -18.12 5.25
N ILE A 108 -22.79 -17.72 4.16
CA ILE A 108 -24.07 -17.00 4.17
C ILE A 108 -25.16 -17.86 3.52
N ASN A 109 -25.03 -18.14 2.25
CA ASN A 109 -25.89 -19.02 1.46
C ASN A 109 -25.13 -19.52 0.22
N ALA A 110 -25.67 -20.50 -0.45
CA ALA A 110 -25.00 -21.17 -1.58
C ALA A 110 -24.57 -20.22 -2.70
N LEU A 111 -25.36 -19.19 -3.00
CA LEU A 111 -25.09 -18.26 -4.09
C LEU A 111 -23.94 -17.30 -3.72
N VAL A 112 -24.02 -16.67 -2.55
CA VAL A 112 -22.97 -15.75 -2.07
C VAL A 112 -21.66 -16.50 -1.78
N ASP A 113 -21.77 -17.70 -1.20
CA ASP A 113 -20.60 -18.52 -0.90
C ASP A 113 -19.89 -18.99 -2.17
N ALA A 114 -20.64 -19.30 -3.24
CA ALA A 114 -20.05 -19.63 -4.55
C ALA A 114 -19.33 -18.44 -5.19
N THR A 115 -19.84 -17.20 -5.05
CA THR A 115 -19.12 -16.00 -5.53
C THR A 115 -17.84 -15.77 -4.74
N ASN A 116 -17.88 -15.89 -3.41
CA ASN A 116 -16.70 -15.78 -2.55
C ASN A 116 -15.68 -16.87 -2.86
N TYR A 117 -16.14 -18.11 -3.06
CA TYR A 117 -15.27 -19.22 -3.42
C TYR A 117 -14.55 -18.96 -4.74
N ALA A 118 -15.26 -18.55 -5.80
CA ALA A 118 -14.67 -18.24 -7.10
C ALA A 118 -13.65 -17.09 -6.99
N MET A 119 -13.98 -16.05 -6.24
CA MET A 119 -13.08 -14.92 -6.02
C MET A 119 -11.78 -15.35 -5.33
N HIS A 120 -11.83 -16.14 -4.27
CA HIS A 120 -10.63 -16.58 -3.56
C HIS A 120 -9.88 -17.69 -4.32
N ALA A 121 -10.58 -18.51 -5.10
CA ALA A 121 -9.96 -19.54 -5.92
C ALA A 121 -9.21 -18.95 -7.11
N LEU A 122 -9.82 -18.04 -7.87
CA LEU A 122 -9.33 -17.54 -9.17
C LEU A 122 -8.88 -16.06 -9.16
N GLY A 123 -9.19 -15.30 -8.10
CA GLY A 123 -8.83 -13.88 -8.01
C GLY A 123 -9.78 -12.93 -8.74
N HIS A 124 -10.89 -13.42 -9.27
CA HIS A 124 -11.86 -12.61 -9.99
C HIS A 124 -13.17 -12.49 -9.20
N PRO A 125 -13.50 -11.27 -8.69
CA PRO A 125 -14.74 -11.07 -7.94
C PRO A 125 -15.97 -11.23 -8.83
N LEU A 126 -17.01 -11.88 -8.28
CA LEU A 126 -18.34 -12.00 -8.87
C LEU A 126 -19.36 -11.34 -7.95
N HIS A 127 -20.48 -10.88 -8.49
CA HIS A 127 -21.62 -10.41 -7.72
C HIS A 127 -22.93 -11.04 -8.21
N CYS A 128 -23.81 -11.39 -7.28
CA CYS A 128 -25.12 -11.94 -7.59
C CYS A 128 -26.21 -10.91 -7.33
N PHE A 129 -26.93 -10.49 -8.37
CA PHE A 129 -28.16 -9.73 -8.26
C PHE A 129 -29.37 -10.67 -8.22
N ASP A 130 -30.38 -10.33 -7.43
CA ASP A 130 -31.72 -10.96 -7.59
C ASP A 130 -32.28 -10.53 -8.96
N ALA A 131 -32.60 -11.51 -9.82
CA ALA A 131 -33.07 -11.23 -11.19
C ALA A 131 -34.35 -10.41 -11.21
N SER A 132 -35.18 -10.49 -10.16
CA SER A 132 -36.43 -9.71 -10.06
C SER A 132 -36.18 -8.21 -9.91
N VAL A 133 -35.00 -7.80 -9.42
CA VAL A 133 -34.61 -6.41 -9.24
C VAL A 133 -33.94 -5.83 -10.50
N VAL A 134 -33.39 -6.64 -11.37
CA VAL A 134 -32.69 -6.20 -12.58
C VAL A 134 -33.61 -5.42 -13.55
N CYS A 135 -34.90 -5.65 -13.54
CA CYS A 135 -35.94 -4.86 -14.22
C CYS A 135 -35.60 -4.44 -15.67
N GLY A 136 -35.24 -5.43 -16.52
CA GLY A 136 -35.08 -5.25 -17.96
C GLY A 136 -33.65 -5.04 -18.43
N SER A 137 -32.87 -4.17 -17.86
CA SER A 137 -31.49 -3.90 -18.32
C SER A 137 -30.52 -3.69 -17.15
N ILE A 138 -29.25 -3.99 -17.42
CA ILE A 138 -28.11 -3.58 -16.59
C ILE A 138 -27.35 -2.48 -17.33
N VAL A 139 -27.20 -1.34 -16.67
CA VAL A 139 -26.45 -0.19 -17.22
C VAL A 139 -25.26 0.10 -16.30
N VAL A 140 -24.05 0.00 -16.87
CA VAL A 140 -22.80 0.37 -16.18
C VAL A 140 -22.43 1.80 -16.60
N ARG A 141 -22.54 2.75 -15.68
CA ARG A 141 -22.42 4.18 -15.96
C ARG A 141 -21.80 4.96 -14.79
N HIS A 142 -21.54 6.23 -15.02
CA HIS A 142 -21.30 7.16 -13.90
C HIS A 142 -22.59 7.46 -13.13
N ALA A 143 -22.43 7.76 -11.84
CA ALA A 143 -23.55 8.21 -11.02
C ALA A 143 -24.03 9.60 -11.48
N HIS A 144 -25.36 9.82 -11.43
CA HIS A 144 -25.90 11.12 -11.68
C HIS A 144 -25.82 12.02 -10.42
N ALA A 145 -25.80 13.33 -10.63
CA ALA A 145 -25.76 14.27 -9.52
C ALA A 145 -27.00 14.11 -8.62
N GLY A 146 -26.75 13.91 -7.31
CA GLY A 146 -27.80 13.75 -6.31
C GLY A 146 -28.33 12.33 -6.14
N GLU A 147 -27.81 11.35 -6.87
CA GLU A 147 -28.12 9.94 -6.63
C GLU A 147 -27.61 9.47 -5.26
N THR A 148 -28.35 8.53 -4.68
CA THR A 148 -28.01 7.91 -3.39
C THR A 148 -28.13 6.40 -3.50
N LEU A 149 -27.32 5.68 -2.73
CA LEU A 149 -27.39 4.21 -2.63
C LEU A 149 -27.33 3.83 -1.15
N THR A 150 -28.23 2.99 -0.69
CA THR A 150 -28.07 2.30 0.59
C THR A 150 -27.31 1.00 0.35
N THR A 151 -26.11 0.92 0.91
CA THR A 151 -25.22 -0.22 0.76
C THR A 151 -25.59 -1.38 1.69
N LEU A 152 -25.02 -2.59 1.46
CA LEU A 152 -25.32 -3.82 2.22
C LEU A 152 -25.13 -3.69 3.73
N ASP A 153 -24.31 -2.75 4.20
CA ASP A 153 -24.12 -2.40 5.62
C ASP A 153 -25.24 -1.51 6.19
N GLY A 154 -26.27 -1.22 5.39
CA GLY A 154 -27.39 -0.35 5.76
C GLY A 154 -27.08 1.14 5.76
N THR A 155 -25.88 1.54 5.30
CA THR A 155 -25.44 2.95 5.30
C THR A 155 -25.91 3.65 4.03
N PRO A 156 -26.68 4.76 4.13
CA PRO A 156 -27.00 5.58 2.97
C PRO A 156 -25.78 6.41 2.54
N ARG A 157 -25.48 6.38 1.25
CA ARG A 157 -24.32 7.07 0.65
C ARG A 157 -24.77 8.00 -0.45
N SER A 158 -24.32 9.25 -0.40
CA SER A 158 -24.47 10.20 -1.52
C SER A 158 -23.40 9.89 -2.56
N LEU A 159 -23.80 9.69 -3.80
CA LEU A 159 -22.90 9.34 -4.89
C LEU A 159 -22.26 10.58 -5.50
N HIS A 160 -21.01 10.44 -5.90
CA HIS A 160 -20.29 11.47 -6.64
C HIS A 160 -20.41 11.21 -8.16
N PRO A 161 -20.47 12.24 -9.02
CA PRO A 161 -20.55 12.03 -10.48
C PRO A 161 -19.42 11.20 -11.10
N ASP A 162 -18.26 11.08 -10.44
CA ASP A 162 -17.16 10.22 -10.85
C ASP A 162 -17.28 8.78 -10.33
N ASP A 163 -18.32 8.46 -9.54
CA ASP A 163 -18.51 7.09 -9.08
C ASP A 163 -19.06 6.23 -10.22
N GLN A 164 -18.43 5.07 -10.41
CA GLN A 164 -18.92 4.06 -11.34
C GLN A 164 -20.00 3.22 -10.65
N VAL A 165 -21.17 3.16 -11.23
CA VAL A 165 -22.30 2.42 -10.67
C VAL A 165 -22.83 1.39 -11.67
N ILE A 166 -23.46 0.36 -11.12
CA ILE A 166 -24.31 -0.55 -11.86
C ILE A 166 -25.74 -0.22 -11.49
N ALA A 167 -26.56 0.07 -12.50
CA ALA A 167 -27.94 0.48 -12.35
C ALA A 167 -28.86 -0.43 -13.18
N ASN A 168 -30.11 -0.50 -12.78
CA ASN A 168 -31.19 -0.99 -13.63
C ASN A 168 -31.87 0.20 -14.34
N ALA A 169 -33.02 -0.04 -14.95
CA ALA A 169 -33.77 1.01 -15.64
C ALA A 169 -34.26 2.17 -14.73
N THR A 170 -34.26 2.01 -13.42
CA THR A 170 -34.89 2.92 -12.48
C THR A 170 -33.98 3.42 -11.37
N GLU A 171 -33.01 2.63 -10.92
CA GLU A 171 -32.20 2.95 -9.74
C GLU A 171 -30.80 2.34 -9.79
N VAL A 172 -29.90 2.87 -8.95
CA VAL A 172 -28.55 2.35 -8.75
C VAL A 172 -28.62 1.09 -7.89
N MET A 173 -28.04 -0.01 -8.37
CA MET A 173 -28.00 -1.30 -7.70
C MET A 173 -26.73 -1.53 -6.86
N CYS A 174 -25.58 -1.02 -7.31
CA CYS A 174 -24.33 -1.14 -6.53
C CYS A 174 -23.26 -0.13 -6.97
N LEU A 175 -22.23 0.04 -6.13
CA LEU A 175 -20.95 0.68 -6.48
C LEU A 175 -20.09 -0.36 -7.20
N ALA A 176 -19.84 -0.15 -8.49
CA ALA A 176 -19.19 -1.11 -9.38
C ALA A 176 -17.81 -1.58 -8.84
N GLY A 177 -17.68 -2.88 -8.58
CA GLY A 177 -16.47 -3.49 -8.05
C GLY A 177 -16.09 -3.10 -6.62
N VAL A 178 -16.95 -2.38 -5.88
CA VAL A 178 -16.68 -1.93 -4.50
C VAL A 178 -17.67 -2.52 -3.51
N TYR A 179 -18.98 -2.25 -3.67
CA TYR A 179 -19.94 -2.69 -2.67
C TYR A 179 -21.37 -2.77 -3.20
N GLY A 180 -22.06 -3.87 -2.88
CA GLY A 180 -23.44 -4.09 -3.30
C GLY A 180 -24.45 -3.18 -2.60
N GLY A 181 -25.59 -2.96 -3.24
CA GLY A 181 -26.76 -2.31 -2.66
C GLY A 181 -27.59 -3.27 -1.82
N GLN A 182 -28.26 -2.73 -0.81
CA GLN A 182 -29.06 -3.51 0.13
C GLN A 182 -30.26 -4.20 -0.52
N THR A 183 -30.85 -3.58 -1.53
CA THR A 183 -32.11 -4.05 -2.16
C THR A 183 -31.87 -4.95 -3.38
N SER A 184 -30.67 -4.94 -3.96
CA SER A 184 -30.36 -5.63 -5.21
C SER A 184 -29.73 -7.00 -5.04
N GLY A 185 -29.30 -7.34 -3.82
CA GLY A 185 -28.63 -8.61 -3.52
C GLY A 185 -29.62 -9.79 -3.35
N VAL A 186 -29.03 -10.98 -3.21
CA VAL A 186 -29.77 -12.23 -2.97
C VAL A 186 -30.47 -12.19 -1.61
N SER A 187 -31.73 -12.57 -1.59
CA SER A 187 -32.56 -12.72 -0.39
C SER A 187 -33.06 -14.18 -0.24
N ALA A 188 -33.70 -14.48 0.88
CA ALA A 188 -34.29 -15.81 1.11
C ALA A 188 -35.37 -16.19 0.09
N SER A 189 -36.01 -15.22 -0.56
CA SER A 189 -37.05 -15.40 -1.57
C SER A 189 -36.53 -15.49 -3.01
N THR A 190 -35.23 -15.29 -3.22
CA THR A 190 -34.60 -15.30 -4.55
C THR A 190 -34.70 -16.71 -5.18
N THR A 191 -35.24 -16.78 -6.39
CA THR A 191 -35.36 -18.02 -7.19
C THR A 191 -34.64 -17.94 -8.54
N SER A 192 -34.17 -16.75 -8.89
CA SER A 192 -33.40 -16.48 -10.11
C SER A 192 -32.37 -15.37 -9.84
N VAL A 193 -31.19 -15.49 -10.42
CA VAL A 193 -30.09 -14.52 -10.25
C VAL A 193 -29.51 -14.10 -11.57
N VAL A 194 -28.96 -12.89 -11.60
CA VAL A 194 -28.01 -12.43 -12.62
C VAL A 194 -26.65 -12.28 -11.96
N VAL A 195 -25.69 -13.06 -12.43
CA VAL A 195 -24.32 -13.07 -11.89
C VAL A 195 -23.44 -12.18 -12.74
N GLU A 196 -22.86 -11.17 -12.10
CA GLU A 196 -21.91 -10.24 -12.69
C GLU A 196 -20.50 -10.85 -12.70
N SER A 197 -19.83 -10.68 -13.84
CA SER A 197 -18.37 -10.83 -13.97
C SER A 197 -17.81 -9.67 -14.78
N ALA A 198 -17.04 -8.80 -14.16
CA ALA A 198 -16.62 -7.57 -14.81
C ALA A 198 -15.12 -7.31 -14.65
N TRP A 199 -14.59 -6.41 -15.50
CA TRP A 199 -13.29 -5.81 -15.30
C TRP A 199 -13.48 -4.30 -15.14
N PHE A 200 -13.08 -3.76 -13.99
CA PHE A 200 -13.18 -2.34 -13.67
C PHE A 200 -11.79 -1.71 -13.62
N ASP A 201 -11.69 -0.46 -14.08
CA ASP A 201 -10.43 0.30 -14.04
C ASP A 201 -9.94 0.46 -12.59
N PRO A 202 -8.70 0.05 -12.28
CA PRO A 202 -8.15 0.09 -10.92
C PRO A 202 -8.12 1.50 -10.32
N VAL A 203 -7.87 2.54 -11.12
CA VAL A 203 -7.77 3.92 -10.65
C VAL A 203 -9.14 4.44 -10.25
N VAL A 204 -10.15 4.18 -11.09
CA VAL A 204 -11.55 4.56 -10.82
C VAL A 204 -12.06 3.85 -9.57
N THR A 205 -11.86 2.53 -9.49
CA THR A 205 -12.29 1.72 -8.32
C THR A 205 -11.62 2.19 -7.03
N ARG A 206 -10.31 2.45 -7.05
CA ARG A 206 -9.58 2.96 -5.87
C ARG A 206 -10.07 4.33 -5.43
N ALA A 207 -10.29 5.25 -6.37
CA ALA A 207 -10.78 6.59 -6.06
C ALA A 207 -12.17 6.52 -5.40
N MET A 208 -13.08 5.71 -5.94
CA MET A 208 -14.42 5.49 -5.42
C MET A 208 -14.39 4.81 -4.04
N ALA A 209 -13.64 3.72 -3.86
CA ALA A 209 -13.51 3.02 -2.58
C ALA A 209 -13.01 3.96 -1.47
N ARG A 210 -11.99 4.77 -1.76
CA ARG A 210 -11.47 5.79 -0.81
C ARG A 210 -12.47 6.88 -0.48
N ARG A 211 -13.22 7.38 -1.47
CA ARG A 211 -14.23 8.42 -1.29
C ARG A 211 -15.31 7.99 -0.30
N HIS A 212 -15.72 6.74 -0.40
CA HIS A 212 -16.75 6.18 0.46
C HIS A 212 -16.22 5.51 1.74
N GLY A 213 -14.89 5.44 1.92
CA GLY A 213 -14.26 4.77 3.06
C GLY A 213 -14.52 3.26 3.09
N LEU A 214 -14.65 2.63 1.93
CA LEU A 214 -14.95 1.21 1.77
C LEU A 214 -13.71 0.41 1.43
N HIS A 215 -13.53 -0.72 2.14
CA HIS A 215 -12.48 -1.70 1.90
C HIS A 215 -13.11 -3.09 1.92
N THR A 216 -13.27 -3.71 0.76
CA THR A 216 -13.84 -5.04 0.61
C THR A 216 -12.87 -5.96 -0.12
N ASP A 217 -13.08 -7.27 -0.05
CA ASP A 217 -12.28 -8.24 -0.80
C ASP A 217 -12.35 -8.03 -2.32
N ALA A 218 -13.49 -7.56 -2.82
CA ALA A 218 -13.66 -7.19 -4.22
C ALA A 218 -12.89 -5.92 -4.56
N SER A 219 -13.08 -4.82 -3.78
CA SER A 219 -12.37 -3.57 -4.03
C SER A 219 -10.85 -3.72 -3.89
N PHE A 220 -10.38 -4.54 -2.94
CA PHE A 220 -8.97 -4.86 -2.77
C PHE A 220 -8.34 -5.47 -4.04
N ARG A 221 -9.09 -6.31 -4.77
CA ARG A 221 -8.64 -6.90 -6.03
C ARG A 221 -8.77 -5.91 -7.18
N TYR A 222 -9.94 -5.33 -7.39
CA TYR A 222 -10.18 -4.39 -8.50
C TYR A 222 -9.28 -3.15 -8.44
N GLU A 223 -9.01 -2.58 -7.26
CA GLU A 223 -8.14 -1.39 -7.13
C GLU A 223 -6.67 -1.66 -7.47
N ARG A 224 -6.27 -2.93 -7.58
CA ARG A 224 -4.94 -3.37 -8.01
C ARG A 224 -4.95 -3.91 -9.44
N GLY A 225 -6.12 -4.28 -9.92
CA GLY A 225 -6.35 -4.94 -11.19
C GLY A 225 -6.70 -6.43 -10.98
N VAL A 226 -7.44 -6.97 -11.92
CA VAL A 226 -7.76 -8.40 -12.02
C VAL A 226 -7.39 -8.91 -13.40
N ASP A 227 -7.14 -10.21 -13.51
CA ASP A 227 -6.87 -10.84 -14.81
C ASP A 227 -8.12 -10.77 -15.71
N PRO A 228 -8.08 -10.08 -16.85
CA PRO A 228 -9.23 -9.96 -17.73
C PRO A 228 -9.65 -11.29 -18.38
N ALA A 229 -8.76 -12.28 -18.43
CA ALA A 229 -9.07 -13.60 -18.96
C ALA A 229 -9.86 -14.47 -17.98
N MET A 230 -9.80 -14.16 -16.67
CA MET A 230 -10.45 -14.97 -15.64
C MET A 230 -11.97 -14.74 -15.51
N GLY A 231 -12.54 -13.74 -16.18
CA GLY A 231 -13.96 -13.42 -16.03
C GLY A 231 -14.90 -14.57 -16.42
N LEU A 232 -14.64 -15.25 -17.54
CA LEU A 232 -15.42 -16.40 -17.96
C LEU A 232 -15.16 -17.62 -17.06
N ALA A 233 -13.90 -17.92 -16.76
CA ALA A 233 -13.53 -19.04 -15.90
C ALA A 233 -14.12 -18.92 -14.49
N ALA A 234 -14.28 -17.70 -13.96
CA ALA A 234 -14.95 -17.47 -12.69
C ALA A 234 -16.46 -17.79 -12.75
N LEU A 235 -17.13 -17.42 -13.85
CA LEU A 235 -18.55 -17.80 -14.08
C LEU A 235 -18.70 -19.31 -14.27
N GLU A 236 -17.79 -19.96 -14.97
CA GLU A 236 -17.77 -21.41 -15.18
C GLU A 236 -17.59 -22.16 -13.86
N LEU A 237 -16.66 -21.69 -13.00
CA LEU A 237 -16.49 -22.24 -11.67
C LEU A 237 -17.74 -22.01 -10.81
N PHE A 238 -18.28 -20.79 -10.82
CA PHE A 238 -19.52 -20.47 -10.13
C PHE A 238 -20.66 -21.41 -10.55
N TRP A 239 -20.89 -21.54 -11.85
CA TRP A 239 -21.95 -22.43 -12.36
C TRP A 239 -21.73 -23.88 -11.94
N THR A 240 -20.52 -24.39 -12.02
CA THR A 240 -20.17 -25.74 -11.57
C THR A 240 -20.61 -26.02 -10.12
N LEU A 241 -20.40 -25.04 -9.23
CA LEU A 241 -20.80 -25.13 -7.82
C LEU A 241 -22.31 -25.07 -7.66
N ILE A 242 -22.98 -24.25 -8.46
CA ILE A 242 -24.45 -24.07 -8.41
C ILE A 242 -25.17 -25.30 -8.98
N GLU A 243 -24.77 -25.80 -10.15
CA GLU A 243 -25.34 -26.96 -10.79
C GLU A 243 -25.25 -28.22 -9.91
N ALA A 244 -24.14 -28.41 -9.23
CA ALA A 244 -23.93 -29.51 -8.30
C ALA A 244 -24.88 -29.46 -7.10
N GLN A 245 -25.36 -28.28 -6.70
CA GLN A 245 -26.17 -28.08 -5.51
C GLN A 245 -27.68 -27.90 -5.83
N PHE A 246 -28.01 -27.37 -7.00
CA PHE A 246 -29.35 -27.07 -7.44
C PHE A 246 -29.69 -27.86 -8.72
N PRO A 247 -30.23 -29.09 -8.61
CA PRO A 247 -30.54 -29.93 -9.79
C PRO A 247 -31.54 -29.32 -10.78
N ASP A 248 -32.38 -28.41 -10.29
CA ASP A 248 -33.36 -27.68 -11.10
C ASP A 248 -32.82 -26.37 -11.69
N ALA A 249 -31.60 -25.98 -11.34
CA ALA A 249 -31.00 -24.78 -11.89
C ALA A 249 -30.79 -24.89 -13.41
N ARG A 250 -31.05 -23.80 -14.11
CA ARG A 250 -30.86 -23.70 -15.57
C ARG A 250 -30.24 -22.33 -15.89
N ILE A 251 -29.29 -22.34 -16.82
CA ILE A 251 -28.80 -21.11 -17.44
C ILE A 251 -29.84 -20.66 -18.45
N GLU A 252 -30.32 -19.45 -18.33
CA GLU A 252 -31.19 -18.80 -19.33
C GLU A 252 -30.38 -18.07 -20.42
N GLY A 253 -29.22 -17.54 -20.09
CA GLY A 253 -28.36 -16.86 -21.04
C GLY A 253 -27.11 -16.29 -20.42
N LEU A 254 -26.20 -15.87 -21.30
CA LEU A 254 -24.95 -15.18 -20.95
C LEU A 254 -24.72 -14.05 -21.95
N ASP A 255 -24.71 -12.82 -21.46
CA ASP A 255 -24.42 -11.63 -22.27
C ASP A 255 -23.08 -11.03 -21.87
N TRP A 256 -22.32 -10.61 -22.89
CA TRP A 256 -21.03 -9.93 -22.72
C TRP A 256 -21.01 -8.61 -23.47
N ALA A 257 -20.67 -7.52 -22.76
CA ALA A 257 -20.18 -6.29 -23.36
C ALA A 257 -18.65 -6.27 -23.25
N ARG A 258 -17.96 -6.19 -24.38
CA ARG A 258 -16.51 -6.17 -24.43
C ARG A 258 -16.04 -5.10 -25.42
N SER A 259 -15.17 -4.19 -24.97
CA SER A 259 -14.50 -3.23 -25.84
C SER A 259 -13.15 -3.77 -26.32
N ASN A 260 -12.64 -3.22 -27.44
CA ASN A 260 -11.29 -3.50 -27.91
C ASN A 260 -10.27 -2.70 -27.07
N ASP A 261 -9.97 -3.17 -25.88
CA ASP A 261 -9.03 -2.52 -24.99
C ASP A 261 -7.63 -3.12 -25.12
N SER A 262 -6.64 -2.26 -25.33
CA SER A 262 -5.23 -2.68 -25.45
C SER A 262 -4.69 -3.33 -24.17
N ARG A 263 -5.32 -3.05 -23.05
CA ARG A 263 -4.98 -3.68 -21.75
C ARG A 263 -5.24 -5.19 -21.74
N PHE A 264 -6.05 -5.71 -22.67
CA PHE A 264 -6.38 -7.14 -22.80
C PHE A 264 -5.53 -7.87 -23.85
N VAL A 265 -4.57 -7.16 -24.44
CA VAL A 265 -3.65 -7.75 -25.41
C VAL A 265 -2.34 -8.08 -24.69
N ALA A 266 -1.89 -9.33 -24.83
CA ALA A 266 -0.63 -9.79 -24.29
C ALA A 266 0.54 -8.94 -24.84
N PRO A 267 1.28 -8.22 -24.00
CA PRO A 267 2.37 -7.38 -24.46
C PRO A 267 3.62 -8.21 -24.79
N THR A 268 4.46 -7.67 -25.67
CA THR A 268 5.79 -8.23 -25.92
C THR A 268 6.87 -7.32 -25.38
N LEU A 269 7.97 -7.91 -24.87
CA LEU A 269 9.09 -7.19 -24.32
C LEU A 269 10.40 -7.68 -24.91
N LEU A 270 11.21 -6.75 -25.47
CA LEU A 270 12.56 -7.03 -25.91
C LEU A 270 13.54 -6.78 -24.76
N VAL A 271 14.33 -7.78 -24.39
CA VAL A 271 15.30 -7.72 -23.30
C VAL A 271 16.69 -8.13 -23.76
N SER A 272 17.73 -7.59 -23.12
CA SER A 272 19.13 -8.02 -23.28
C SER A 272 19.52 -8.87 -22.07
N MET A 273 19.85 -10.13 -22.33
CA MET A 273 20.24 -11.07 -21.26
C MET A 273 21.58 -10.70 -20.63
N ASP A 274 22.48 -10.05 -21.37
CA ASP A 274 23.73 -9.50 -20.83
C ASP A 274 23.49 -8.31 -19.90
N ARG A 275 22.50 -7.45 -20.17
CA ARG A 275 22.12 -6.38 -19.25
C ARG A 275 21.47 -6.92 -18.00
N ILE A 276 20.61 -7.93 -18.13
CA ILE A 276 20.02 -8.64 -17.00
C ILE A 276 21.12 -9.27 -16.15
N GLY A 277 22.07 -9.99 -16.75
CA GLY A 277 23.19 -10.59 -16.02
C GLY A 277 24.06 -9.56 -15.28
N ARG A 278 24.29 -8.39 -15.88
CA ARG A 278 24.99 -7.28 -15.19
C ARG A 278 24.18 -6.70 -14.02
N LEU A 279 22.87 -6.66 -14.12
CA LEU A 279 21.98 -6.21 -13.04
C LEU A 279 21.97 -7.22 -11.88
N LEU A 280 21.94 -8.50 -12.19
CA LEU A 280 21.97 -9.57 -11.19
C LEU A 280 23.38 -9.74 -10.56
N GLY A 281 24.42 -9.31 -11.26
CA GLY A 281 25.82 -9.54 -10.88
C GLY A 281 26.39 -10.86 -11.43
N GLU A 282 25.56 -11.72 -12.00
CA GLU A 282 25.91 -13.00 -12.61
C GLU A 282 25.04 -13.26 -13.84
N ARG A 283 25.63 -13.86 -14.89
CA ARG A 283 24.90 -14.31 -16.08
C ARG A 283 24.43 -15.75 -15.85
N LEU A 284 23.14 -15.94 -15.70
CA LEU A 284 22.52 -17.26 -15.67
C LEU A 284 22.58 -17.91 -17.05
N SER A 285 22.61 -19.25 -17.12
CA SER A 285 22.55 -19.95 -18.42
C SER A 285 21.19 -19.76 -19.09
N ASP A 286 21.19 -19.79 -20.40
CA ASP A 286 19.98 -19.58 -21.20
C ASP A 286 18.90 -20.61 -20.88
N ASP A 287 19.26 -21.88 -20.73
CA ASP A 287 18.34 -22.96 -20.35
C ASP A 287 17.66 -22.72 -18.99
N VAL A 288 18.40 -22.17 -18.02
CA VAL A 288 17.85 -21.83 -16.71
C VAL A 288 16.89 -20.65 -16.82
N CYS A 289 17.26 -19.62 -17.59
CA CYS A 289 16.41 -18.46 -17.80
C CYS A 289 15.11 -18.85 -18.51
N GLU A 290 15.19 -19.63 -19.59
CA GLU A 290 14.06 -20.12 -20.35
C GLU A 290 13.11 -20.94 -19.47
N GLY A 291 13.63 -21.93 -18.77
CA GLY A 291 12.83 -22.78 -17.88
C GLY A 291 12.13 -21.99 -16.75
N ILE A 292 12.77 -20.94 -16.20
CA ILE A 292 12.14 -20.07 -15.21
C ILE A 292 11.03 -19.24 -15.85
N LEU A 293 11.29 -18.60 -16.99
CA LEU A 293 10.31 -17.75 -17.68
C LEU A 293 9.08 -18.57 -18.09
N GLU A 294 9.26 -19.73 -18.72
CA GLU A 294 8.16 -20.63 -19.08
C GLU A 294 7.35 -21.10 -17.87
N SER A 295 8.03 -21.39 -16.74
CA SER A 295 7.32 -21.78 -15.51
C SER A 295 6.44 -20.68 -14.92
N LEU A 296 6.67 -19.42 -15.33
CA LEU A 296 5.93 -18.22 -14.97
C LEU A 296 4.95 -17.75 -16.06
N ASP A 297 4.68 -18.63 -17.04
CA ASP A 297 3.83 -18.33 -18.20
C ASP A 297 4.35 -17.15 -19.05
N ILE A 298 5.66 -16.88 -19.04
CA ILE A 298 6.33 -15.88 -19.87
C ILE A 298 6.94 -16.62 -21.08
N ASP A 299 6.34 -16.44 -22.25
CA ASP A 299 6.76 -17.14 -23.47
C ASP A 299 8.05 -16.54 -24.03
N VAL A 300 9.00 -17.38 -24.41
CA VAL A 300 10.17 -16.95 -25.18
C VAL A 300 9.85 -17.05 -26.67
N ILE A 301 9.35 -15.94 -27.26
CA ILE A 301 8.89 -15.89 -28.66
C ILE A 301 10.06 -16.00 -29.65
N ALA A 302 11.18 -15.35 -29.35
CA ALA A 302 12.36 -15.37 -30.20
C ALA A 302 13.64 -15.10 -29.38
N GLN A 303 14.71 -15.78 -29.78
CA GLN A 303 16.05 -15.56 -29.25
C GLN A 303 16.99 -15.19 -30.42
N LYS A 304 17.67 -14.07 -30.29
CA LYS A 304 18.67 -13.64 -31.27
C LYS A 304 19.87 -13.04 -30.55
N ASP A 305 20.97 -13.79 -30.55
CA ASP A 305 22.19 -13.46 -29.83
C ASP A 305 21.87 -13.17 -28.34
N ASP A 306 22.18 -11.97 -27.88
CA ASP A 306 21.91 -11.50 -26.51
C ASP A 306 20.45 -11.03 -26.30
N HIS A 307 19.70 -10.83 -27.35
CA HIS A 307 18.36 -10.24 -27.28
C HIS A 307 17.26 -11.29 -27.37
N TRP A 308 16.38 -11.30 -26.36
CA TRP A 308 15.20 -12.16 -26.34
C TRP A 308 13.92 -11.33 -26.48
N THR A 309 12.97 -11.84 -27.25
CA THR A 309 11.62 -11.29 -27.31
C THR A 309 10.72 -12.18 -26.46
N LEU A 310 10.15 -11.58 -25.42
CA LEU A 310 9.28 -12.27 -24.47
C LEU A 310 7.82 -11.92 -24.73
N GLY A 311 6.92 -12.91 -24.65
CA GLY A 311 5.48 -12.74 -24.59
C GLY A 311 5.04 -12.73 -23.13
N LEU A 312 4.44 -11.65 -22.68
CA LEU A 312 4.06 -11.51 -21.28
C LEU A 312 2.57 -11.85 -21.09
N PRO A 313 2.19 -12.62 -20.08
CA PRO A 313 0.78 -12.87 -19.81
C PRO A 313 0.08 -11.58 -19.39
N VAL A 314 -1.18 -11.44 -19.77
CA VAL A 314 -1.97 -10.20 -19.57
C VAL A 314 -2.10 -9.84 -18.09
N TYR A 315 -2.09 -10.82 -17.20
CA TYR A 315 -2.18 -10.60 -15.75
C TYR A 315 -0.88 -10.11 -15.10
N ARG A 316 0.28 -10.12 -15.80
CA ARG A 316 1.56 -9.62 -15.28
C ARG A 316 1.79 -8.17 -15.72
N TRP A 317 0.97 -7.27 -15.19
CA TRP A 317 1.05 -5.83 -15.45
C TRP A 317 2.31 -5.17 -14.90
N ASP A 318 2.95 -5.80 -13.94
CA ASP A 318 4.15 -5.38 -13.27
C ASP A 318 5.43 -5.63 -14.10
N VAL A 319 5.43 -6.63 -14.99
CA VAL A 319 6.58 -6.99 -15.81
C VAL A 319 6.56 -6.18 -17.12
N ARG A 320 7.32 -5.08 -17.16
CA ARG A 320 7.32 -4.15 -18.32
C ARG A 320 8.71 -3.75 -18.78
N ARG A 321 9.74 -4.04 -18.02
CA ARG A 321 11.13 -3.63 -18.25
C ARG A 321 12.08 -4.80 -17.99
N GLU A 322 13.30 -4.71 -18.51
CA GLU A 322 14.35 -5.70 -18.25
C GLU A 322 14.62 -5.92 -16.74
N ALA A 323 14.50 -4.87 -15.95
CA ALA A 323 14.68 -4.98 -14.50
C ALA A 323 13.58 -5.85 -13.85
N ASP A 324 12.36 -5.78 -14.37
CA ASP A 324 11.24 -6.58 -13.86
C ASP A 324 11.45 -8.07 -14.24
N VAL A 325 11.99 -8.35 -15.45
CA VAL A 325 12.38 -9.71 -15.84
C VAL A 325 13.55 -10.23 -14.99
N ALA A 326 14.52 -9.37 -14.69
CA ALA A 326 15.62 -9.72 -13.80
C ALA A 326 15.11 -10.10 -12.40
N GLU A 327 14.11 -9.39 -11.88
CA GLU A 327 13.47 -9.74 -10.61
C GLU A 327 12.78 -11.10 -10.68
N GLU A 328 12.02 -11.38 -11.74
CA GLU A 328 11.36 -12.69 -11.92
C GLU A 328 12.36 -13.85 -11.97
N LEU A 329 13.42 -13.69 -12.74
CA LEU A 329 14.49 -14.68 -12.78
C LEU A 329 15.12 -14.90 -11.40
N LEU A 330 15.44 -13.81 -10.70
CA LEU A 330 16.14 -13.89 -9.41
C LEU A 330 15.28 -14.45 -8.29
N ARG A 331 13.98 -14.10 -8.22
CA ARG A 331 13.09 -14.59 -7.17
C ARG A 331 12.84 -16.10 -7.26
N ILE A 332 12.83 -16.65 -8.50
CA ILE A 332 12.71 -18.10 -8.71
C ILE A 332 14.07 -18.79 -8.61
N TRP A 333 15.12 -18.21 -9.21
CA TRP A 333 16.49 -18.73 -9.05
C TRP A 333 16.92 -18.79 -7.59
N GLY A 334 16.53 -17.78 -6.80
CA GLY A 334 16.84 -17.62 -5.39
C GLY A 334 18.03 -16.69 -5.14
N PHE A 335 17.81 -15.65 -4.35
CA PHE A 335 18.84 -14.67 -3.98
C PHE A 335 20.08 -15.31 -3.34
N ASN A 336 19.91 -16.39 -2.57
CA ASN A 336 21.01 -17.07 -1.89
C ASN A 336 21.92 -17.87 -2.84
N ASN A 337 21.53 -18.02 -4.10
CA ASN A 337 22.36 -18.73 -5.09
C ASN A 337 23.32 -17.79 -5.83
N LEU A 338 23.17 -16.47 -5.67
CA LEU A 338 24.15 -15.52 -6.19
C LEU A 338 25.40 -15.51 -5.32
N ALA A 339 26.56 -15.56 -5.96
CA ALA A 339 27.83 -15.49 -5.26
C ALA A 339 28.04 -14.07 -4.67
N GLU A 340 28.29 -13.97 -3.37
CA GLU A 340 28.70 -12.71 -2.77
C GLU A 340 30.12 -12.34 -3.25
N PRO A 341 30.32 -11.12 -3.76
CA PRO A 341 31.66 -10.69 -4.16
C PRO A 341 32.58 -10.58 -2.95
N GLU A 342 33.80 -11.13 -3.06
CA GLU A 342 34.82 -11.10 -1.99
C GLU A 342 35.27 -9.67 -1.61
N GLY A 343 34.94 -8.66 -2.40
CA GLY A 343 35.30 -7.29 -2.14
C GLY A 343 34.57 -6.26 -2.99
N LEU A 344 34.39 -5.11 -2.42
CA LEU A 344 33.79 -3.95 -3.09
C LEU A 344 34.90 -3.09 -3.73
N ARG A 345 34.84 -2.88 -5.04
CA ARG A 345 35.73 -1.93 -5.73
C ARG A 345 35.13 -0.52 -5.67
N VAL A 346 35.61 0.28 -4.74
CA VAL A 346 35.20 1.69 -4.61
C VAL A 346 36.25 2.58 -5.24
N ARG A 347 35.86 3.48 -6.15
CA ARG A 347 36.71 4.59 -6.54
C ARG A 347 36.77 5.57 -5.36
N SER A 348 37.96 5.70 -4.73
CA SER A 348 38.18 6.75 -3.75
C SER A 348 38.13 8.10 -4.46
N GLN A 349 37.17 8.93 -4.08
CA GLN A 349 37.18 10.35 -4.44
C GLN A 349 37.85 11.11 -3.31
N PRO A 350 38.73 12.10 -3.62
CA PRO A 350 39.29 12.94 -2.57
C PRO A 350 38.17 13.66 -1.83
N GLU A 351 38.14 13.54 -0.50
CA GLU A 351 37.18 14.27 0.33
C GLU A 351 37.31 15.78 0.10
N PRO A 352 36.18 16.50 -0.03
CA PRO A 352 36.22 17.95 -0.08
C PRO A 352 36.87 18.49 1.20
N ARG A 353 37.73 19.52 1.07
CA ARG A 353 38.45 20.13 2.20
C ARG A 353 37.55 20.62 3.35
N ARG A 354 36.28 20.86 3.07
CA ARG A 354 35.21 21.18 4.05
C ARG A 354 34.06 20.23 3.85
N ASN A 355 34.04 19.18 4.66
CA ASN A 355 32.93 18.24 4.73
C ASN A 355 32.01 18.67 5.89
N PRO A 356 30.71 18.97 5.64
CA PRO A 356 29.74 19.31 6.71
C PRO A 356 29.69 18.27 7.82
N GLU A 357 29.84 17.00 7.48
CA GLU A 357 29.81 15.89 8.44
C GLU A 357 31.05 15.89 9.37
N SER A 358 32.21 16.27 8.84
CA SER A 358 33.41 16.44 9.69
C SER A 358 33.24 17.57 10.69
N LEU A 359 32.62 18.69 10.29
CA LEU A 359 32.31 19.80 11.19
C LEU A 359 31.33 19.41 12.26
N ARG A 360 30.26 18.68 11.89
CA ARG A 360 29.31 18.13 12.82
C ARG A 360 29.97 17.23 13.85
N ARG A 361 30.87 16.34 13.42
CA ARG A 361 31.62 15.44 14.31
C ARG A 361 32.48 16.22 15.30
N VAL A 362 33.23 17.21 14.85
CA VAL A 362 34.06 18.07 15.73
C VAL A 362 33.19 18.77 16.78
N ALA A 363 32.02 19.25 16.38
CA ALA A 363 31.08 19.90 17.30
C ALA A 363 30.47 18.91 18.29
N ALA A 364 30.05 17.72 17.82
CA ALA A 364 29.53 16.67 18.68
C ALA A 364 30.54 16.18 19.70
N ASP A 365 31.80 15.89 19.26
CA ASP A 365 32.88 15.45 20.14
C ASP A 365 33.17 16.49 21.22
N TYR A 366 33.13 17.78 20.86
CA TYR A 366 33.30 18.84 21.85
C TYR A 366 32.18 18.86 22.87
N LEU A 367 30.91 18.80 22.43
CA LEU A 367 29.76 18.85 23.35
C LEU A 367 29.68 17.62 24.24
N VAL A 368 29.95 16.43 23.71
CA VAL A 368 30.00 15.17 24.48
C VAL A 368 31.13 15.25 25.52
N ALA A 369 32.30 15.76 25.15
CA ALA A 369 33.43 15.96 26.09
C ALA A 369 33.10 16.98 27.20
N GLN A 370 32.15 17.89 26.97
CA GLN A 370 31.63 18.80 28.00
C GLN A 370 30.49 18.14 28.85
N GLY A 371 30.13 16.88 28.61
CA GLY A 371 29.13 16.17 29.38
C GLY A 371 27.67 16.31 28.86
N LEU A 372 27.50 16.78 27.63
CA LEU A 372 26.15 16.83 27.02
C LEU A 372 25.81 15.51 26.32
N ASN A 373 24.54 15.18 26.31
CA ASN A 373 23.97 14.04 25.58
C ASN A 373 23.33 14.50 24.28
N GLU A 374 23.63 13.82 23.17
CA GLU A 374 22.92 14.06 21.91
C GLU A 374 21.50 13.48 21.99
N VAL A 375 20.52 14.25 21.54
CA VAL A 375 19.13 13.83 21.43
C VAL A 375 18.65 14.01 20.00
N MET A 376 17.63 13.24 19.62
CA MET A 376 16.99 13.32 18.32
C MET A 376 15.48 13.38 18.52
N ASN A 377 14.90 14.54 18.24
CA ASN A 377 13.47 14.78 18.38
C ASN A 377 12.77 14.73 17.03
N LEU A 378 11.43 14.56 17.05
CA LEU A 378 10.63 14.58 15.84
C LEU A 378 10.68 15.94 15.14
N SER A 379 10.67 15.93 13.82
CA SER A 379 10.51 17.14 13.01
C SER A 379 9.08 17.68 12.97
N LEU A 380 8.12 16.89 13.44
CA LEU A 380 6.71 17.28 13.57
C LEU A 380 6.40 17.74 14.99
N THR A 381 5.52 18.74 15.11
CA THR A 381 5.19 19.33 16.39
C THR A 381 3.78 19.96 16.39
N ARG A 382 3.37 20.55 17.51
CA ARG A 382 2.06 21.13 17.73
C ARG A 382 1.94 22.53 17.11
N ALA A 383 0.94 22.74 16.28
CA ALA A 383 0.63 24.07 15.73
C ALA A 383 0.32 25.11 16.81
N ALA A 384 -0.32 24.68 17.91
CA ALA A 384 -0.73 25.56 19.00
C ALA A 384 0.43 26.32 19.67
N TRP A 385 1.67 25.79 19.64
CA TRP A 385 2.82 26.48 20.21
C TRP A 385 3.27 27.69 19.42
N PHE A 386 2.84 27.82 18.17
CA PHE A 386 3.24 28.88 17.25
C PHE A 386 2.12 29.86 16.94
N ALA A 387 0.89 29.64 17.45
CA ALA A 387 -0.25 30.49 17.15
C ALA A 387 -0.02 31.97 17.51
N GLU A 388 0.73 32.23 18.58
CA GLU A 388 1.07 33.57 19.06
C GLU A 388 2.59 33.73 19.28
N HIS A 389 3.41 33.04 18.48
CA HIS A 389 4.87 33.10 18.66
C HIS A 389 5.40 34.46 18.20
N PRO A 390 6.13 35.21 19.07
CA PRO A 390 6.49 36.61 18.80
C PRO A 390 7.44 36.82 17.62
N SER A 391 8.15 35.77 17.21
CA SER A 391 9.20 35.86 16.17
C SER A 391 8.99 34.91 14.99
N ILE A 392 7.91 34.15 14.96
CA ILE A 392 7.61 33.20 13.88
C ILE A 392 6.19 33.50 13.37
N PRO A 393 6.07 34.16 12.20
CA PRO A 393 4.79 34.45 11.60
C PRO A 393 4.02 33.17 11.27
N ALA A 394 2.69 33.18 11.46
CA ALA A 394 1.84 32.02 11.23
C ALA A 394 1.89 31.55 9.76
N GLU A 395 2.05 32.48 8.83
CA GLU A 395 2.17 32.23 7.39
C GLU A 395 3.47 31.50 7.00
N GLU A 396 4.51 31.55 7.84
CA GLU A 396 5.77 30.82 7.62
C GLU A 396 5.71 29.37 8.08
N ILE A 397 4.65 28.96 8.77
CA ILE A 397 4.51 27.60 9.33
C ILE A 397 4.09 26.62 8.23
N VAL A 398 4.82 25.53 8.11
CA VAL A 398 4.48 24.43 7.17
C VAL A 398 3.53 23.46 7.85
N HIS A 399 2.28 23.45 7.40
CA HIS A 399 1.25 22.51 7.88
C HIS A 399 1.32 21.17 7.17
N VAL A 400 1.08 20.08 7.92
CA VAL A 400 0.96 18.71 7.38
C VAL A 400 -0.47 18.53 6.88
N LEU A 401 -0.60 18.02 5.65
CA LEU A 401 -1.91 17.86 5.01
C LEU A 401 -2.84 16.89 5.76
N ASN A 402 -2.29 15.73 6.16
CA ASN A 402 -3.02 14.67 6.86
C ASN A 402 -2.22 14.22 8.09
N PRO A 403 -2.19 15.01 9.19
CA PRO A 403 -1.41 14.65 10.36
C PRO A 403 -2.01 13.44 11.08
N LEU A 404 -1.15 12.57 11.61
CA LEU A 404 -1.56 11.41 12.41
C LEU A 404 -2.29 11.80 13.72
N SER A 405 -1.96 13.00 14.23
CA SER A 405 -2.63 13.61 15.39
C SER A 405 -2.47 15.12 15.32
N GLN A 406 -3.28 15.87 16.11
CA GLN A 406 -3.15 17.33 16.25
C GLN A 406 -1.79 17.73 16.85
N ASP A 407 -1.16 16.84 17.61
CA ASP A 407 0.16 17.05 18.21
C ASP A 407 1.30 17.02 17.18
N LEU A 408 1.03 16.56 15.96
CA LEU A 408 1.97 16.42 14.86
C LEU A 408 1.52 17.21 13.62
N GLY A 409 0.82 18.33 13.83
CA GLY A 409 0.15 19.07 12.77
C GLY A 409 1.05 19.96 11.91
N VAL A 410 2.27 20.29 12.36
CA VAL A 410 3.18 21.19 11.65
C VAL A 410 4.63 20.69 11.67
N MET A 411 5.40 21.09 10.66
CA MET A 411 6.86 20.95 10.69
C MET A 411 7.42 21.99 11.66
N ARG A 412 8.40 21.60 12.50
CA ARG A 412 9.00 22.49 13.50
C ARG A 412 9.76 23.65 12.85
N PRO A 413 9.41 24.93 13.13
CA PRO A 413 10.13 26.08 12.63
C PRO A 413 11.37 26.44 13.47
N THR A 414 11.59 25.77 14.58
CA THR A 414 12.74 25.90 15.48
C THR A 414 12.93 24.61 16.30
N LEU A 415 14.15 24.34 16.73
CA LEU A 415 14.45 23.22 17.63
C LEU A 415 14.06 23.51 19.09
N LEU A 416 13.78 24.77 19.44
CA LEU A 416 13.58 25.20 20.82
C LEU A 416 12.54 24.36 21.56
N TYR A 417 11.34 24.22 20.99
CA TYR A 417 10.22 23.56 21.66
C TYR A 417 10.42 22.05 21.82
N SER A 418 11.01 21.39 20.84
CA SER A 418 11.31 19.95 20.94
C SER A 418 12.33 19.65 22.05
N GLY A 419 13.34 20.49 22.21
CA GLY A 419 14.28 20.40 23.32
C GLY A 419 13.63 20.68 24.68
N LEU A 420 12.77 21.70 24.77
CA LEU A 420 11.99 21.99 25.99
C LEU A 420 11.02 20.87 26.35
N GLU A 421 10.42 20.22 25.35
CA GLU A 421 9.57 19.04 25.55
C GLU A 421 10.34 17.86 26.14
N THR A 422 11.54 17.60 25.62
CA THR A 422 12.47 16.60 26.16
C THR A 422 12.83 16.92 27.61
N ILE A 423 13.15 18.16 27.93
CA ILE A 423 13.42 18.59 29.30
C ILE A 423 12.21 18.37 30.20
N SER A 424 11.02 18.84 29.79
CA SER A 424 9.78 18.69 30.56
C SER A 424 9.44 17.22 30.80
N TYR A 425 9.67 16.36 29.81
CA TYR A 425 9.44 14.91 29.94
C TYR A 425 10.33 14.28 31.02
N ASN A 426 11.61 14.65 31.05
CA ASN A 426 12.58 14.11 32.02
C ASN A 426 12.37 14.70 33.43
N LEU A 427 12.07 16.01 33.55
CA LEU A 427 11.75 16.63 34.84
C LEU A 427 10.54 15.96 35.53
N LYS A 428 9.51 15.60 34.76
CA LYS A 428 8.35 14.84 35.29
C LYS A 428 8.72 13.45 35.80
N ARG A 429 9.92 12.95 35.45
CA ARG A 429 10.48 11.67 35.89
C ARG A 429 11.58 11.83 36.95
N GLN A 430 11.64 13.01 37.55
CA GLN A 430 12.58 13.35 38.59
C GLN A 430 14.07 13.41 38.15
N GLU A 431 14.31 13.50 36.82
CA GLU A 431 15.64 13.81 36.31
C GLU A 431 15.74 15.33 36.11
N ASP A 432 16.46 15.99 37.03
CA ASP A 432 16.57 17.44 37.11
C ASP A 432 17.91 17.99 36.60
N ARG A 433 18.80 17.09 36.11
CA ARG A 433 20.13 17.44 35.59
C ARG A 433 20.22 17.09 34.13
N LEU A 434 19.91 18.04 33.29
CA LEU A 434 19.83 17.83 31.86
C LEU A 434 20.78 18.77 31.10
N ALA A 435 21.73 18.17 30.40
CA ALA A 435 22.60 18.85 29.46
C ALA A 435 22.49 18.10 28.13
N ILE A 436 21.78 18.68 27.17
CA ILE A 436 21.44 18.01 25.92
C ILE A 436 21.73 18.89 24.71
N PHE A 437 22.00 18.28 23.57
CA PHE A 437 22.12 18.97 22.29
C PHE A 437 21.49 18.16 21.17
N GLU A 438 21.08 18.83 20.09
CA GLU A 438 20.50 18.22 18.90
C GLU A 438 21.01 18.90 17.64
N PHE A 439 21.54 18.11 16.69
CA PHE A 439 21.66 18.53 15.30
C PHE A 439 20.35 18.22 14.58
N GLY A 440 19.56 19.22 14.32
CA GLY A 440 18.28 19.05 13.69
C GLY A 440 18.07 19.99 12.51
N ARG A 441 16.88 19.93 11.94
CA ARG A 441 16.45 20.84 10.89
C ARG A 441 15.23 21.62 11.35
N ARG A 442 15.18 22.88 10.98
CA ARG A 442 13.99 23.71 11.04
C ARG A 442 13.38 23.85 9.65
N TYR A 443 12.10 24.09 9.60
CA TYR A 443 11.33 24.15 8.38
C TYR A 443 10.50 25.43 8.35
N GLY A 444 10.35 26.00 7.16
CA GLY A 444 9.50 27.16 6.97
C GLY A 444 9.10 27.31 5.51
N GLN A 445 8.25 28.30 5.27
CA GLN A 445 7.82 28.67 3.93
C GLN A 445 7.82 30.19 3.76
N THR A 446 8.11 30.63 2.56
CA THR A 446 8.06 32.02 2.11
C THR A 446 7.24 32.10 0.83
N PRO A 447 6.95 33.28 0.28
CA PRO A 447 6.31 33.40 -1.04
C PRO A 447 7.05 32.68 -2.16
N GLU A 448 8.37 32.54 -2.04
CA GLU A 448 9.24 31.87 -3.03
C GLU A 448 9.22 30.34 -2.89
N GLY A 449 8.74 29.81 -1.76
CA GLY A 449 8.65 28.36 -1.54
C GLY A 449 9.01 27.91 -0.13
N ARG A 450 9.06 26.60 0.04
CA ARG A 450 9.44 25.94 1.30
C ARG A 450 10.94 25.83 1.41
N TYR A 451 11.46 25.99 2.64
CA TYR A 451 12.88 25.81 2.93
C TYR A 451 13.10 24.93 4.15
N GLU A 452 14.27 24.31 4.23
CA GLU A 452 14.79 23.67 5.42
C GLU A 452 16.21 24.17 5.69
N SER A 453 16.55 24.29 6.98
CA SER A 453 17.87 24.76 7.43
C SER A 453 18.37 23.90 8.59
N GLY A 454 19.64 23.53 8.56
CA GLY A 454 20.29 22.84 9.66
C GLY A 454 20.53 23.76 10.85
N GLU A 455 20.21 23.26 12.04
CA GLU A 455 20.44 23.97 13.31
C GLU A 455 21.09 23.05 14.33
N LEU A 456 21.85 23.63 15.26
CA LEU A 456 22.32 22.99 16.47
C LEU A 456 21.61 23.63 17.66
N GLY A 457 20.80 22.86 18.38
CA GLY A 457 20.20 23.25 19.65
C GLY A 457 21.03 22.76 20.82
N ILE A 458 21.16 23.57 21.87
CA ILE A 458 21.83 23.22 23.14
C ILE A 458 20.96 23.68 24.28
N TRP A 459 20.66 22.79 25.23
CA TRP A 459 19.84 23.09 26.40
C TRP A 459 20.51 22.60 27.66
N LEU A 460 20.47 23.42 28.69
CA LEU A 460 20.96 23.10 30.04
C LEU A 460 19.84 23.33 31.06
N CYS A 461 19.63 22.39 31.94
CA CYS A 461 18.65 22.48 33.01
C CYS A 461 19.21 21.89 34.31
N GLY A 462 18.98 22.56 35.45
CA GLY A 462 19.39 22.09 36.76
C GLY A 462 20.87 22.26 37.07
N THR A 463 21.53 21.26 37.63
CA THR A 463 22.96 21.30 38.00
C THR A 463 23.83 20.97 36.80
N TYR A 464 24.80 21.88 36.49
CA TYR A 464 25.78 21.68 35.44
C TYR A 464 27.07 22.48 35.72
N PRO A 465 28.28 21.91 35.57
CA PRO A 465 28.54 20.49 35.31
C PRO A 465 28.12 19.62 36.51
N ASP A 466 28.14 18.31 36.31
CA ASP A 466 27.73 17.35 37.34
C ASP A 466 28.34 17.61 38.71
N ALA A 467 27.58 17.32 39.73
CA ALA A 467 28.03 17.43 41.12
C ALA A 467 29.33 16.68 41.36
N HIS A 468 30.29 17.33 42.01
CA HIS A 468 31.58 16.74 42.32
C HIS A 468 31.98 17.06 43.77
N PHE A 469 32.56 16.11 44.47
CA PHE A 469 32.91 16.25 45.88
C PHE A 469 33.91 17.39 46.19
N SER A 470 34.72 17.80 45.19
CA SER A 470 35.75 18.81 45.35
C SER A 470 35.35 20.23 44.94
N ARG A 471 34.12 20.42 44.47
CA ARG A 471 33.61 21.72 44.03
C ARG A 471 32.16 21.95 44.38
N PRO A 472 31.73 23.19 44.63
CA PRO A 472 30.31 23.49 44.83
C PRO A 472 29.47 23.10 43.60
N ASN A 473 28.25 22.67 43.82
CA ASN A 473 27.25 22.47 42.76
C ASN A 473 26.97 23.82 42.09
N THR A 474 27.06 23.84 40.78
CA THR A 474 26.79 25.03 39.96
C THR A 474 25.48 24.79 39.21
N THR A 475 24.55 25.74 39.31
CA THR A 475 23.32 25.71 38.53
C THR A 475 23.59 26.17 37.10
N ALA A 476 22.97 25.52 36.13
CA ALA A 476 22.97 25.97 34.75
C ALA A 476 22.57 27.45 34.66
N SER A 477 23.38 28.26 34.02
CA SER A 477 23.16 29.68 33.92
C SER A 477 23.51 30.18 32.52
N PHE A 478 23.08 31.40 32.21
CA PHE A 478 23.42 32.08 30.96
C PHE A 478 24.95 32.10 30.71
N GLY A 479 25.74 32.39 31.74
CA GLY A 479 27.22 32.43 31.63
C GLY A 479 27.82 31.06 31.30
N VAL A 480 27.26 29.97 31.86
CA VAL A 480 27.70 28.61 31.57
C VAL A 480 27.35 28.24 30.12
N LEU A 481 26.13 28.50 29.68
CA LEU A 481 25.70 28.23 28.30
C LEU A 481 26.55 29.06 27.30
N LYS A 482 26.75 30.36 27.60
CA LYS A 482 27.63 31.22 26.79
C LYS A 482 29.01 30.62 26.67
N GLY A 483 29.61 30.17 27.78
CA GLY A 483 30.93 29.54 27.79
C GLY A 483 31.01 28.30 26.90
N LEU A 484 30.01 27.43 26.91
CA LEU A 484 29.93 26.27 26.01
C LEU A 484 29.89 26.68 24.56
N VAL A 485 28.98 27.61 24.21
CA VAL A 485 28.79 28.06 22.81
C VAL A 485 30.04 28.76 22.29
N THR A 486 30.67 29.67 23.08
CA THR A 486 31.87 30.36 22.67
C THR A 486 33.07 29.43 22.52
N GLY A 487 33.20 28.43 23.40
CA GLY A 487 34.21 27.38 23.28
C GLY A 487 34.03 26.53 22.03
N LEU A 488 32.77 26.19 21.68
CA LEU A 488 32.45 25.50 20.44
C LEU A 488 32.83 26.32 19.21
N LEU A 489 32.44 27.59 19.15
CA LEU A 489 32.78 28.50 18.05
C LEU A 489 34.29 28.62 17.87
N GLN A 490 35.02 28.75 18.97
CA GLN A 490 36.49 28.77 19.00
C GLN A 490 37.08 27.46 18.44
N ARG A 491 36.54 26.31 18.84
CA ARG A 491 36.94 24.98 18.35
C ARG A 491 36.73 24.82 16.85
N LEU A 492 35.66 25.41 16.32
CA LEU A 492 35.35 25.44 14.89
C LEU A 492 36.09 26.54 14.11
N GLY A 493 36.86 27.41 14.77
CA GLY A 493 37.54 28.52 14.14
C GLY A 493 36.60 29.62 13.64
N ILE A 494 35.43 29.78 14.25
CA ILE A 494 34.42 30.75 13.86
C ILE A 494 34.62 32.04 14.66
N SER A 495 34.89 33.14 13.97
CA SER A 495 34.92 34.49 14.56
C SER A 495 33.51 35.08 14.60
N TYR A 496 33.18 35.76 15.69
CA TYR A 496 31.87 36.35 15.90
C TYR A 496 31.96 37.70 16.63
N THR A 497 30.89 38.48 16.55
CA THR A 497 30.68 39.69 17.36
C THR A 497 29.46 39.48 18.27
N GLU A 498 29.56 40.01 19.49
CA GLU A 498 28.45 39.96 20.46
C GLU A 498 27.57 41.21 20.29
N ARG A 499 26.26 40.96 20.23
CA ARG A 499 25.25 42.03 20.22
C ARG A 499 24.17 41.71 21.26
N PRO A 500 23.77 42.70 22.08
CA PRO A 500 22.59 42.49 22.93
C PRO A 500 21.39 42.11 22.04
N GLY A 501 20.74 41.02 22.37
CA GLY A 501 19.53 40.62 21.68
C GLY A 501 18.37 41.58 22.00
N GLY A 502 17.54 41.89 21.03
CA GLY A 502 16.34 42.70 21.26
C GLY A 502 15.37 42.05 22.24
N ASP A 503 14.62 42.85 22.97
CA ASP A 503 13.53 42.36 23.81
C ASP A 503 12.40 41.81 22.91
N VAL A 504 12.19 40.52 22.95
CA VAL A 504 11.10 39.86 22.23
C VAL A 504 9.98 39.59 23.23
N ALA A 505 9.22 40.64 23.56
CA ALA A 505 7.91 40.61 24.24
C ALA A 505 7.84 39.67 25.48
N GLY A 506 8.85 39.69 26.35
CA GLY A 506 8.86 38.91 27.59
C GLY A 506 9.02 37.39 27.44
N PHE A 507 9.32 36.92 26.23
CA PHE A 507 9.56 35.49 25.98
C PHE A 507 10.91 35.00 26.52
N TRP A 508 11.93 35.86 26.50
CA TRP A 508 13.26 35.60 27.03
C TRP A 508 13.58 36.46 28.25
N SER A 509 14.13 35.88 29.29
CA SER A 509 14.66 36.64 30.45
C SER A 509 16.00 37.34 30.13
N GLY A 510 16.68 36.93 29.07
CA GLY A 510 17.89 37.53 28.55
C GLY A 510 18.27 36.92 27.22
N ARG A 511 18.82 37.73 26.30
CA ARG A 511 19.23 37.29 24.96
C ARG A 511 20.57 37.96 24.58
N LEU A 512 21.43 37.16 24.00
CA LEU A 512 22.68 37.60 23.38
C LEU A 512 22.78 36.98 21.99
N ASP A 513 23.01 37.80 20.98
CA ASP A 513 23.25 37.37 19.63
C ASP A 513 24.74 37.29 19.36
N LEU A 514 25.25 36.14 18.89
CA LEU A 514 26.59 35.94 18.41
C LEU A 514 26.55 35.92 16.88
N VAL A 515 27.04 36.97 16.26
CA VAL A 515 26.89 37.16 14.81
C VAL A 515 28.23 36.90 14.13
N GLY A 516 28.25 35.91 13.23
CA GLY A 516 29.40 35.55 12.42
C GLY A 516 29.73 36.62 11.36
N SER A 517 30.90 36.52 10.74
CA SER A 517 31.38 37.48 9.75
C SER A 517 30.54 37.54 8.46
N ASN A 518 29.69 36.55 8.24
CA ASN A 518 28.82 36.45 7.03
C ASN A 518 27.34 36.78 7.32
N GLY A 519 26.99 37.25 8.50
CA GLY A 519 25.65 37.63 8.90
C GLY A 519 24.95 36.62 9.78
#